data_cc75864af957a975f5b682774b302ca7
#
_entry.id   cc75864af957a975f5b682774b302ca7
#
_cell.length_a   1.000
_cell.length_b   1.000
_cell.length_c   1.000
_cell.angle_alpha   90.00
_cell.angle_beta   90.00
_cell.angle_gamma   90.00
#
_symmetry.space_group_name_H-M   'P 1'
#
loop_
_entity.id
_entity.type
_entity.pdbx_description
1 polymer ?
#
loop_
_entity_poly.entity_id
_entity_poly.type
_entity_poly.pdbx_seq_one_letter_code
_entity_poly.pdbx_strand_id
1 'polypeptide(L)'
;MLVVGAAVTTIPAERFTLAWTHSIEKLRWEEDYVLGPQGLAPVAARIRGSGAGMEIPEGAVLRNGVWHYVPQRTTLPALLLARSAYVADYELCWDGSCRTIAQMVPRAASDEAAEIRPCR
;
A
#
# COMPACT_ATOMS: atom_id res chain seq x y z
N MET A 1 -10.37 -7.38 3.31
CA MET A 1 -10.83 -6.48 4.37
C MET A 1 -9.67 -5.79 5.07
N LEU A 2 -9.94 -4.66 5.63
CA LEU A 2 -8.97 -3.90 6.41
C LEU A 2 -9.32 -4.04 7.90
N VAL A 3 -8.33 -4.44 8.70
CA VAL A 3 -8.48 -4.67 10.13
C VAL A 3 -7.48 -3.80 10.88
N VAL A 4 -7.96 -2.99 11.80
CA VAL A 4 -7.11 -2.17 12.67
C VAL A 4 -7.60 -2.36 14.10
N GLY A 5 -6.87 -3.16 14.89
CA GLY A 5 -7.34 -3.58 16.20
C GLY A 5 -8.66 -4.33 16.11
N ALA A 6 -9.68 -3.86 16.81
CA ALA A 6 -11.01 -4.44 16.77
C ALA A 6 -11.87 -3.89 15.63
N ALA A 7 -11.41 -2.85 14.92
CA ALA A 7 -12.17 -2.23 13.84
C ALA A 7 -11.94 -2.98 12.53
N VAL A 8 -13.00 -3.26 11.81
CA VAL A 8 -12.96 -3.97 10.53
C VAL A 8 -13.77 -3.19 9.53
N THR A 9 -13.21 -3.02 8.32
CA THR A 9 -13.95 -2.44 7.21
C THR A 9 -13.67 -3.20 5.93
N THR A 10 -14.60 -3.18 5.01
CA THR A 10 -14.47 -3.87 3.73
C THR A 10 -13.83 -2.94 2.70
N ILE A 11 -12.88 -3.48 1.93
CA ILE A 11 -12.36 -2.79 0.75
C ILE A 11 -13.28 -3.21 -0.41
N PRO A 12 -14.07 -2.28 -0.98
CA PRO A 12 -15.08 -2.63 -1.98
C PRO A 12 -14.52 -2.77 -3.39
N ALA A 13 -13.34 -3.37 -3.51
CA ALA A 13 -12.67 -3.57 -4.79
C ALA A 13 -11.77 -4.79 -4.70
N GLU A 14 -11.67 -5.54 -5.80
CA GLU A 14 -10.74 -6.67 -5.88
C GLU A 14 -9.33 -6.20 -6.20
N ARG A 15 -9.18 -5.01 -6.76
CA ARG A 15 -7.89 -4.44 -7.12
C ARG A 15 -7.77 -3.07 -6.47
N PHE A 16 -6.67 -2.84 -5.79
CA PHE A 16 -6.42 -1.57 -5.14
C PHE A 16 -4.93 -1.23 -5.18
N THR A 17 -4.61 0.03 -4.95
CA THR A 17 -3.24 0.50 -4.81
C THR A 17 -2.99 0.87 -3.36
N LEU A 18 -1.91 0.34 -2.78
CA LEU A 18 -1.40 0.76 -1.50
C LEU A 18 -0.34 1.82 -1.77
N ALA A 19 -0.48 2.99 -1.15
CA ALA A 19 0.46 4.09 -1.34
C ALA A 19 0.98 4.59 -0.01
N TRP A 20 2.24 5.00 0.00
CA TRP A 20 2.85 5.61 1.18
C TRP A 20 4.00 6.50 0.75
N THR A 21 4.41 7.41 1.65
CA THR A 21 5.56 8.27 1.45
C THR A 21 6.72 7.72 2.27
N HIS A 22 7.84 7.48 1.61
CA HIS A 22 9.05 7.01 2.31
C HIS A 22 9.51 8.11 3.27
N SER A 23 9.77 7.75 4.53
CA SER A 23 10.03 8.75 5.58
C SER A 23 11.32 9.54 5.38
N ILE A 24 12.34 8.94 4.78
CA ILE A 24 13.63 9.58 4.54
C ILE A 24 13.66 10.25 3.19
N GLU A 25 13.36 9.51 2.14
CA GLU A 25 13.46 10.00 0.75
C GLU A 25 12.32 10.94 0.38
N LYS A 26 11.21 10.92 1.12
CA LYS A 26 10.02 11.73 0.84
C LYS A 26 9.41 11.43 -0.53
N LEU A 27 9.65 10.24 -1.06
CA LEU A 27 9.09 9.80 -2.34
C LEU A 27 7.84 8.98 -2.10
N ARG A 28 6.89 9.13 -3.02
CA ARG A 28 5.65 8.36 -2.97
C ARG A 28 5.88 6.99 -3.62
N TRP A 29 5.63 5.94 -2.85
CA TRP A 29 5.68 4.56 -3.30
C TRP A 29 4.25 4.05 -3.47
N GLU A 30 4.02 3.27 -4.50
CA GLU A 30 2.70 2.70 -4.80
C GLU A 30 2.87 1.24 -5.21
N GLU A 31 2.02 0.38 -4.67
CA GLU A 31 1.98 -1.04 -5.05
C GLU A 31 0.54 -1.41 -5.34
N ASP A 32 0.32 -2.02 -6.52
CA ASP A 32 -0.99 -2.50 -6.92
C ASP A 32 -1.13 -3.96 -6.52
N TYR A 33 -2.26 -4.27 -5.90
CA TYR A 33 -2.58 -5.62 -5.44
C TYR A 33 -3.90 -6.09 -6.02
N VAL A 34 -3.96 -7.39 -6.28
CA VAL A 34 -5.22 -8.07 -6.58
C VAL A 34 -5.57 -8.93 -5.37
N LEU A 35 -6.77 -8.71 -4.84
CA LEU A 35 -7.26 -9.40 -3.65
C LEU A 35 -8.08 -10.62 -4.09
N GLY A 36 -7.61 -11.79 -3.73
CA GLY A 36 -8.27 -13.05 -4.04
C GLY A 36 -8.52 -13.87 -2.79
N PRO A 37 -9.14 -15.05 -2.93
CA PRO A 37 -9.47 -15.88 -1.77
C PRO A 37 -8.24 -16.41 -1.03
N GLN A 38 -7.09 -16.47 -1.68
CA GLN A 38 -5.86 -16.99 -1.07
C GLN A 38 -4.93 -15.90 -0.58
N GLY A 39 -5.26 -14.63 -0.77
CA GLY A 39 -4.43 -13.53 -0.32
C GLY A 39 -4.35 -12.40 -1.32
N LEU A 40 -3.26 -11.65 -1.24
CA LEU A 40 -3.01 -10.47 -2.06
C LEU A 40 -1.84 -10.74 -2.99
N ALA A 41 -2.07 -10.56 -4.29
CA ALA A 41 -1.02 -10.72 -5.30
C ALA A 41 -0.51 -9.34 -5.70
N PRO A 42 0.78 -9.04 -5.47
CA PRO A 42 1.36 -7.79 -5.97
C PRO A 42 1.56 -7.91 -7.49
N VAL A 43 0.99 -6.99 -8.25
CA VAL A 43 1.01 -7.08 -9.71
C VAL A 43 1.76 -5.94 -10.39
N ALA A 44 1.96 -4.82 -9.71
CA ALA A 44 2.71 -3.70 -10.24
C ALA A 44 3.15 -2.79 -9.09
N ALA A 45 4.19 -2.00 -9.33
CA ALA A 45 4.65 -1.04 -8.34
C ALA A 45 5.27 0.17 -9.03
N ARG A 46 5.26 1.30 -8.35
CA ARG A 46 5.80 2.56 -8.85
C ARG A 46 6.48 3.32 -7.72
N ILE A 47 7.59 4.01 -8.09
CA ILE A 47 8.25 4.95 -7.19
C ILE A 47 8.27 6.29 -7.93
N ARG A 48 7.60 7.28 -7.37
CA ARG A 48 7.50 8.60 -7.97
C ARG A 48 8.65 9.48 -7.50
N GLY A 49 9.57 9.79 -8.43
CA GLY A 49 10.73 10.62 -8.16
C GLY A 49 11.94 10.12 -8.92
N SER A 50 13.05 10.83 -8.77
CA SER A 50 14.28 10.52 -9.50
C SER A 50 14.97 9.25 -9.03
N GLY A 51 14.67 8.80 -7.83
CA GLY A 51 15.37 7.67 -7.24
C GLY A 51 16.73 8.01 -6.66
N ALA A 52 17.08 9.29 -6.59
CA ALA A 52 18.36 9.71 -6.04
C ALA A 52 18.49 9.24 -4.58
N GLY A 53 19.58 8.58 -4.25
CA GLY A 53 19.81 8.06 -2.91
C GLY A 53 19.09 6.76 -2.61
N MET A 54 18.41 6.18 -3.59
CA MET A 54 17.69 4.94 -3.45
C MET A 54 18.27 3.85 -4.32
N GLU A 55 18.15 2.61 -3.83
CA GLU A 55 18.43 1.45 -4.66
C GLU A 55 17.20 1.12 -5.51
N ILE A 56 17.36 1.21 -6.82
CA ILE A 56 16.26 0.99 -7.76
C ILE A 56 16.12 -0.52 -8.00
N PRO A 57 14.90 -1.08 -7.94
CA PRO A 57 14.69 -2.49 -8.20
C PRO A 57 15.17 -2.90 -9.59
N GLU A 58 15.73 -4.10 -9.67
CA GLU A 58 16.16 -4.67 -10.95
C GLU A 58 14.98 -4.76 -11.92
N GLY A 59 15.21 -4.39 -13.16
CA GLY A 59 14.19 -4.42 -14.19
C GLY A 59 13.24 -3.23 -14.18
N ALA A 60 13.42 -2.28 -13.27
CA ALA A 60 12.56 -1.09 -13.23
C ALA A 60 12.83 -0.18 -14.43
N VAL A 61 11.76 0.41 -14.96
CA VAL A 61 11.81 1.31 -16.11
C VAL A 61 11.37 2.70 -15.67
N LEU A 62 12.20 3.70 -15.97
CA LEU A 62 11.87 5.10 -15.66
C LEU A 62 11.06 5.69 -16.81
N ARG A 63 9.85 6.19 -16.51
CA ARG A 63 8.99 6.88 -17.47
C ARG A 63 8.37 8.10 -16.80
N ASN A 64 8.58 9.26 -17.40
CA ASN A 64 8.01 10.53 -16.93
C ASN A 64 8.26 10.77 -15.43
N GLY A 65 9.50 10.48 -14.97
CA GLY A 65 9.87 10.68 -13.57
C GLY A 65 9.33 9.64 -12.61
N VAL A 66 8.78 8.54 -13.12
CA VAL A 66 8.21 7.47 -12.29
C VAL A 66 8.88 6.15 -12.66
N TRP A 67 9.44 5.47 -11.66
CA TRP A 67 9.98 4.13 -11.81
C TRP A 67 8.84 3.12 -11.77
N HIS A 68 8.77 2.24 -12.77
CA HIS A 68 7.76 1.19 -12.88
C HIS A 68 8.43 -0.18 -12.82
N TYR A 69 7.89 -1.08 -11.99
CA TYR A 69 8.41 -2.44 -11.89
C TYR A 69 7.31 -3.38 -11.42
N VAL A 70 7.57 -4.68 -11.57
CA VAL A 70 6.69 -5.73 -11.06
C VAL A 70 7.40 -6.36 -9.86
N PRO A 71 6.79 -6.32 -8.66
CA PRO A 71 7.40 -6.93 -7.49
C PRO A 71 7.62 -8.43 -7.69
N GLN A 72 8.78 -8.91 -7.23
CA GLN A 72 9.16 -10.32 -7.34
C GLN A 72 8.70 -11.08 -6.09
N ARG A 73 7.42 -10.93 -5.76
CA ARG A 73 6.85 -11.57 -4.57
C ARG A 73 5.67 -12.44 -4.97
N THR A 74 5.51 -13.55 -4.27
CA THR A 74 4.35 -14.43 -4.43
C THR A 74 3.14 -13.81 -3.73
N THR A 75 1.98 -14.43 -3.89
CA THR A 75 0.77 -14.04 -3.19
C THR A 75 1.00 -14.10 -1.68
N LEU A 76 0.60 -13.05 -0.98
CA LEU A 76 0.72 -12.91 0.46
C LEU A 76 -0.62 -13.23 1.12
N PRO A 77 -0.65 -13.99 2.24
CA PRO A 77 -1.90 -14.24 2.93
C PRO A 77 -2.49 -12.96 3.53
N ALA A 78 -1.63 -12.01 3.89
CA ALA A 78 -2.04 -10.74 4.47
C ALA A 78 -0.92 -9.72 4.30
N LEU A 79 -1.28 -8.44 4.33
CA LEU A 79 -0.34 -7.32 4.43
C LEU A 79 -0.42 -6.76 5.84
N LEU A 80 0.74 -6.66 6.50
CA LEU A 80 0.84 -6.05 7.82
C LEU A 80 1.50 -4.69 7.67
N LEU A 81 0.80 -3.64 8.08
CA LEU A 81 1.25 -2.25 7.91
C LEU A 81 1.50 -1.62 9.27
N ALA A 82 2.77 -1.33 9.56
CA ALA A 82 3.13 -0.60 10.77
C ALA A 82 2.72 0.87 10.58
N ARG A 83 2.10 1.46 11.59
CA ARG A 83 1.64 2.84 11.55
C ARG A 83 2.25 3.64 12.69
N SER A 84 2.36 4.95 12.50
CA SER A 84 2.93 5.85 13.49
C SER A 84 2.23 7.19 13.39
N ALA A 85 2.05 7.85 14.54
CA ALA A 85 1.51 9.20 14.57
C ALA A 85 2.49 10.24 14.01
N TYR A 86 3.76 9.86 13.80
CA TYR A 86 4.81 10.78 13.38
C TYR A 86 5.09 10.78 11.89
N VAL A 87 4.49 9.88 11.13
CA VAL A 87 4.66 9.80 9.68
C VAL A 87 3.30 9.79 9.02
N ALA A 88 3.25 10.16 7.74
CA ALA A 88 2.02 10.15 6.98
C ALA A 88 1.43 8.74 6.94
N ASP A 89 0.11 8.64 7.07
CA ASP A 89 -0.59 7.37 7.03
C ASP A 89 -0.54 6.75 5.65
N TYR A 90 -0.70 5.43 5.59
CA TYR A 90 -0.90 4.72 4.32
C TYR A 90 -2.21 5.16 3.68
N GLU A 91 -2.23 5.12 2.36
CA GLU A 91 -3.44 5.36 1.58
C GLU A 91 -3.82 4.11 0.80
N LEU A 92 -5.11 3.87 0.66
CA LEU A 92 -5.65 2.84 -0.20
C LEU A 92 -6.43 3.52 -1.30
N CYS A 93 -6.11 3.18 -2.55
CA CYS A 93 -6.67 3.83 -3.72
C CYS A 93 -7.39 2.81 -4.59
N TRP A 94 -8.62 3.13 -4.98
CA TRP A 94 -9.38 2.37 -5.96
C TRP A 94 -10.39 3.31 -6.62
N ASP A 95 -10.76 2.99 -7.84
CA ASP A 95 -11.72 3.79 -8.63
C ASP A 95 -11.34 5.27 -8.69
N GLY A 96 -10.03 5.55 -8.82
CA GLY A 96 -9.53 6.92 -8.99
C GLY A 96 -9.50 7.77 -7.75
N SER A 97 -9.79 7.22 -6.57
CA SER A 97 -9.79 7.96 -5.31
C SER A 97 -8.92 7.27 -4.28
N CYS A 98 -8.27 8.06 -3.43
CA CYS A 98 -7.42 7.56 -2.35
C CYS A 98 -8.00 7.96 -1.00
N ARG A 99 -7.88 7.06 0.00
CA ARG A 99 -8.29 7.31 1.39
C ARG A 99 -7.18 6.84 2.30
N THR A 100 -6.95 7.59 3.37
CA THR A 100 -6.02 7.11 4.40
C THR A 100 -6.69 6.00 5.21
N ILE A 101 -5.86 5.19 5.88
CA ILE A 101 -6.40 4.17 6.79
C ILE A 101 -7.22 4.84 7.89
N ALA A 102 -6.75 5.99 8.40
CA ALA A 102 -7.49 6.74 9.42
C ALA A 102 -8.88 7.17 8.94
N GLN A 103 -9.03 7.51 7.66
CA GLN A 103 -10.35 7.85 7.09
C GLN A 103 -11.25 6.63 6.97
N MET A 104 -10.68 5.45 6.73
CA MET A 104 -11.46 4.22 6.59
C MET A 104 -11.86 3.64 7.94
N VAL A 105 -11.03 3.80 8.97
CA VAL A 105 -11.29 3.29 10.33
C VAL A 105 -11.02 4.40 11.35
N PRO A 106 -11.87 5.44 11.40
CA PRO A 106 -11.59 6.63 12.20
C PRO A 106 -11.55 6.39 13.70
N ARG A 107 -12.09 5.26 14.17
CA ARG A 107 -12.09 4.94 15.60
C ARG A 107 -10.80 4.28 16.07
N ALA A 108 -9.96 3.82 15.15
CA ALA A 108 -8.70 3.19 15.50
C ALA A 108 -7.64 4.25 15.83
N ALA A 109 -6.71 3.89 16.72
CA ALA A 109 -5.61 4.79 17.06
C ALA A 109 -4.68 4.97 15.86
N SER A 110 -4.06 6.16 15.76
CA SER A 110 -3.22 6.51 14.61
C SER A 110 -1.91 5.71 14.56
N ASP A 111 -1.50 5.10 15.67
CA ASP A 111 -0.29 4.28 15.75
C ASP A 111 -0.59 2.78 15.80
N GLU A 112 -1.86 2.40 15.66
CA GLU A 112 -2.25 1.01 15.67
C GLU A 112 -1.98 0.38 14.30
N ALA A 113 -1.31 -0.78 14.29
CA ALA A 113 -0.99 -1.48 13.06
C ALA A 113 -2.25 -1.91 12.31
N ALA A 114 -2.16 -1.95 10.99
CA ALA A 114 -3.26 -2.36 10.13
C ALA A 114 -2.92 -3.67 9.43
N GLU A 115 -3.95 -4.45 9.13
CA GLU A 115 -3.82 -5.67 8.36
C GLU A 115 -4.82 -5.65 7.22
N ILE A 116 -4.36 -5.99 6.01
CA ILE A 116 -5.23 -6.19 4.86
C ILE A 116 -5.19 -7.66 4.50
N ARG A 117 -6.36 -8.29 4.41
CA ARG A 117 -6.46 -9.73 4.12
C ARG A 117 -7.78 -10.03 3.41
N PRO A 118 -7.93 -11.21 2.81
CA PRO A 118 -9.22 -11.65 2.28
C PRO A 118 -10.28 -11.66 3.37
N CYS A 119 -11.54 -11.56 2.98
CA CYS A 119 -12.67 -11.57 3.93
C CYS A 119 -12.90 -12.94 4.56
N ARG A 120 -12.10 -13.90 4.22
CA ARG A 120 -12.25 -15.26 4.74
C ARG A 120 -10.91 -15.83 5.08
#